data_57c0dcd7da3b82195631d3cc4e92cafb
#
_entry.id   57c0dcd7da3b82195631d3cc4e92cafb
#
_cell.length_a   1.000
_cell.length_b   1.000
_cell.length_c   1.000
_cell.angle_alpha   90.00
_cell.angle_beta   90.00
_cell.angle_gamma   90.00
#
_symmetry.space_group_name_H-M   'P 1'
#
loop_
_entity.id
_entity.type
_entity.pdbx_description
1 polymer ?
#
loop_
_entity_poly.entity_id
_entity_poly.type
_entity_poly.pdbx_seq_one_letter_code
_entity_poly.pdbx_strand_id
1 'polypeptide(L)'
;FSALIISSFFAIIIGYFLALKKFYLKNIIIIMFNSLMGIPPVVVGLIVYFLLARGGPLGVLQLLYTPSAMIIAQSIIIFPIVVSLSYEIFSQQWLQFRDHFRAFNIPLFGTMLTLIRHSFVVLITILLTGFGRAISEVGAVMIVGGNIEHYTRVMTTAITLETRMGNLEYAMALGIVLILL
;
A
#
# COMPACT_ATOMS: atom_id res chain seq x y z
N PHE A 1 -9.52 -3.84 -0.52
CA PHE A 1 -9.36 -3.72 -1.98
C PHE A 1 -9.21 -2.26 -2.41
N SER A 2 -10.09 -1.33 -2.00
CA SER A 2 -10.03 0.07 -2.43
C SER A 2 -8.69 0.74 -2.14
N ALA A 3 -8.12 0.54 -0.94
CA ALA A 3 -6.80 1.06 -0.58
C ALA A 3 -5.70 0.54 -1.51
N LEU A 4 -5.72 -0.75 -1.84
CA LEU A 4 -4.75 -1.38 -2.73
C LEU A 4 -4.83 -0.78 -4.15
N ILE A 5 -6.04 -0.66 -4.71
CA ILE A 5 -6.23 -0.13 -6.07
C ILE A 5 -5.73 1.32 -6.15
N ILE A 6 -6.19 2.18 -5.24
CA ILE A 6 -5.82 3.60 -5.22
C ILE A 6 -4.30 3.75 -5.03
N SER A 7 -3.76 3.10 -4.00
CA SER A 7 -2.34 3.19 -3.68
C SER A 7 -1.45 2.65 -4.81
N SER A 8 -1.79 1.49 -5.37
CA SER A 8 -0.99 0.85 -6.41
C SER A 8 -1.00 1.62 -7.72
N PHE A 9 -2.11 2.21 -8.10
CA PHE A 9 -2.20 3.04 -9.29
C PHE A 9 -1.19 4.18 -9.27
N PHE A 10 -1.20 4.98 -8.21
CA PHE A 10 -0.24 6.08 -8.07
C PHE A 10 1.19 5.59 -7.84
N ALA A 11 1.37 4.53 -7.06
CA ALA A 11 2.68 4.00 -6.72
C ALA A 11 3.43 3.45 -7.94
N ILE A 12 2.76 2.72 -8.83
CA ILE A 12 3.35 2.20 -10.07
C ILE A 12 3.79 3.35 -10.98
N ILE A 13 2.96 4.39 -11.11
CA ILE A 13 3.30 5.57 -11.91
C ILE A 13 4.53 6.27 -11.33
N ILE A 14 4.58 6.47 -10.01
CA ILE A 14 5.73 7.11 -9.35
C ILE A 14 6.98 6.23 -9.48
N GLY A 15 6.87 4.92 -9.26
CA GLY A 15 7.98 3.98 -9.45
C GLY A 15 8.55 4.03 -10.86
N TYR A 16 7.67 4.10 -11.88
CA TYR A 16 8.08 4.28 -13.28
C TYR A 16 8.86 5.59 -13.48
N PHE A 17 8.32 6.73 -13.04
CA PHE A 17 8.99 8.01 -13.19
C PHE A 17 10.33 8.07 -12.46
N LEU A 18 10.41 7.51 -11.26
CA LEU A 18 11.65 7.39 -10.50
C LEU A 18 12.68 6.51 -11.25
N ALA A 19 12.24 5.47 -11.95
CA ALA A 19 13.13 4.59 -12.71
C ALA A 19 13.80 5.33 -13.88
N LEU A 20 13.01 6.06 -14.66
CA LEU A 20 13.48 6.66 -15.92
C LEU A 20 14.19 8.00 -15.73
N LYS A 21 13.72 8.86 -14.83
CA LYS A 21 14.25 10.21 -14.66
C LYS A 21 15.51 10.21 -13.79
N LYS A 22 16.51 11.03 -14.21
CA LYS A 22 17.69 11.35 -13.43
C LYS A 22 17.51 12.74 -12.84
N PHE A 23 17.54 12.86 -11.51
CA PHE A 23 17.52 14.14 -10.80
C PHE A 23 18.30 14.02 -9.48
N TYR A 24 18.75 15.17 -8.97
CA TYR A 24 19.70 15.23 -7.85
C TYR A 24 19.22 14.49 -6.58
N LEU A 25 17.92 14.58 -6.24
CA LEU A 25 17.35 13.98 -5.02
C LEU A 25 16.86 12.53 -5.20
N LYS A 26 17.04 11.92 -6.38
CA LYS A 26 16.53 10.59 -6.70
C LYS A 26 16.89 9.55 -5.65
N ASN A 27 18.17 9.46 -5.30
CA ASN A 27 18.65 8.43 -4.37
C ASN A 27 18.07 8.63 -2.96
N ILE A 28 17.91 9.88 -2.53
CA ILE A 28 17.30 10.20 -1.22
C ILE A 28 15.84 9.75 -1.20
N ILE A 29 15.08 10.01 -2.26
CA ILE A 29 13.68 9.61 -2.37
C ILE A 29 13.54 8.08 -2.36
N ILE A 30 14.43 7.36 -3.08
CA ILE A 30 14.42 5.89 -3.09
C ILE A 30 14.73 5.34 -1.70
N ILE A 31 15.77 5.86 -1.03
CA ILE A 31 16.11 5.46 0.35
C ILE A 31 14.94 5.74 1.28
N MET A 32 14.27 6.87 1.14
CA MET A 32 13.09 7.23 1.93
C MET A 32 11.97 6.19 1.75
N PHE A 33 11.59 5.85 0.51
CA PHE A 33 10.55 4.84 0.27
C PHE A 33 10.94 3.46 0.80
N ASN A 34 12.20 3.04 0.61
CA ASN A 34 12.71 1.79 1.15
C ASN A 34 12.65 1.75 2.69
N SER A 35 13.00 2.85 3.36
CA SER A 35 12.92 2.96 4.81
C SER A 35 11.45 2.95 5.30
N LEU A 36 10.55 3.59 4.56
CA LEU A 36 9.12 3.63 4.85
C LEU A 36 8.44 2.25 4.76
N MET A 37 8.99 1.30 4.00
CA MET A 37 8.50 -0.09 3.98
C MET A 37 8.56 -0.76 5.36
N GLY A 38 9.54 -0.39 6.18
CA GLY A 38 9.75 -0.92 7.53
C GLY A 38 8.99 -0.19 8.64
N ILE A 39 8.22 0.85 8.35
CA ILE A 39 7.49 1.59 9.38
C ILE A 39 6.47 0.68 10.09
N PRO A 40 6.46 0.68 11.45
CA PRO A 40 5.44 -0.03 12.18
C PRO A 40 4.03 0.52 11.87
N PRO A 41 3.10 -0.33 11.41
CA PRO A 41 1.78 0.13 11.01
C PRO A 41 0.97 0.83 12.10
N VAL A 42 1.20 0.43 13.35
CA VAL A 42 0.58 1.09 14.52
C VAL A 42 0.95 2.57 14.58
N VAL A 43 2.21 2.92 14.25
CA VAL A 43 2.66 4.32 14.21
C VAL A 43 1.93 5.09 13.10
N VAL A 44 1.78 4.47 11.93
CA VAL A 44 0.98 5.06 10.83
C VAL A 44 -0.46 5.28 11.28
N GLY A 45 -1.08 4.29 11.94
CA GLY A 45 -2.42 4.41 12.50
C GLY A 45 -2.56 5.57 13.48
N LEU A 46 -1.59 5.75 14.37
CA LEU A 46 -1.56 6.87 15.31
C LEU A 46 -1.41 8.23 14.61
N ILE A 47 -0.52 8.32 13.62
CA ILE A 47 -0.34 9.56 12.85
C ILE A 47 -1.66 9.92 12.15
N VAL A 48 -2.28 8.97 11.46
CA VAL A 48 -3.57 9.21 10.77
C VAL A 48 -4.67 9.55 11.78
N TYR A 49 -4.69 8.89 12.93
CA TYR A 49 -5.62 9.21 14.01
C TYR A 49 -5.49 10.68 14.46
N PHE A 50 -4.27 11.14 14.78
CA PHE A 50 -4.05 12.53 15.19
C PHE A 50 -4.39 13.54 14.09
N LEU A 51 -4.14 13.20 12.83
CA LEU A 51 -4.51 14.06 11.70
C LEU A 51 -6.03 14.20 11.55
N LEU A 52 -6.78 13.10 11.73
CA LEU A 52 -8.23 13.03 11.52
C LEU A 52 -9.06 13.28 12.79
N ALA A 53 -8.44 13.32 13.98
CA ALA A 53 -9.12 13.62 15.23
C ALA A 53 -9.73 15.03 15.21
N ARG A 54 -10.79 15.25 15.99
CA ARG A 54 -11.51 16.55 16.03
C ARG A 54 -10.61 17.77 16.28
N GLY A 55 -9.53 17.60 17.06
CA GLY A 55 -8.52 18.63 17.29
C GLY A 55 -7.37 18.64 16.28
N GLY A 56 -7.35 17.74 15.30
CA GLY A 56 -6.32 17.64 14.30
C GLY A 56 -6.60 18.51 13.06
N PRO A 57 -5.59 18.69 12.19
CA PRO A 57 -5.69 19.58 11.03
C PRO A 57 -6.75 19.13 9.99
N LEU A 58 -7.08 17.85 9.93
CA LEU A 58 -8.10 17.28 9.04
C LEU A 58 -9.38 16.86 9.79
N GLY A 59 -9.53 17.25 11.05
CA GLY A 59 -10.68 16.89 11.88
C GLY A 59 -12.02 17.39 11.34
N VAL A 60 -11.99 18.49 10.57
CA VAL A 60 -13.17 19.04 9.87
C VAL A 60 -13.81 18.03 8.93
N LEU A 61 -13.04 17.09 8.37
CA LEU A 61 -13.53 16.06 7.44
C LEU A 61 -14.36 14.97 8.14
N GLN A 62 -14.31 14.86 9.48
CA GLN A 62 -15.03 13.87 10.30
C GLN A 62 -14.89 12.41 9.80
N LEU A 63 -13.72 12.06 9.27
CA LEU A 63 -13.46 10.75 8.70
C LEU A 63 -13.05 9.69 9.74
N LEU A 64 -12.66 10.10 10.95
CA LEU A 64 -12.23 9.16 11.99
C LEU A 64 -13.35 8.18 12.33
N TYR A 65 -12.97 6.90 12.54
CA TYR A 65 -13.89 5.78 12.76
C TYR A 65 -14.81 5.46 11.57
N THR A 66 -14.38 5.80 10.37
CA THR A 66 -15.07 5.43 9.13
C THR A 66 -14.22 4.49 8.26
N PRO A 67 -14.82 3.75 7.31
CA PRO A 67 -14.06 2.97 6.33
C PRO A 67 -13.06 3.81 5.52
N SER A 68 -13.36 5.10 5.30
CA SER A 68 -12.46 6.02 4.58
C SER A 68 -11.14 6.25 5.35
N ALA A 69 -11.19 6.41 6.68
CA ALA A 69 -9.98 6.52 7.49
C ALA A 69 -9.12 5.24 7.40
N MET A 70 -9.76 4.06 7.38
CA MET A 70 -9.06 2.78 7.21
C MET A 70 -8.39 2.70 5.84
N ILE A 71 -9.07 3.15 4.77
CA ILE A 71 -8.51 3.20 3.41
C ILE A 71 -7.28 4.11 3.36
N ILE A 72 -7.35 5.29 3.99
CA ILE A 72 -6.21 6.23 4.06
C ILE A 72 -5.03 5.59 4.77
N ALA A 73 -5.22 5.02 5.96
CA ALA A 73 -4.16 4.39 6.72
C ALA A 73 -3.51 3.22 5.97
N GLN A 74 -4.32 2.32 5.41
CA GLN A 74 -3.83 1.22 4.59
C GLN A 74 -3.10 1.68 3.33
N SER A 75 -3.60 2.73 2.67
CA SER A 75 -2.93 3.29 1.49
C SER A 75 -1.54 3.81 1.83
N ILE A 76 -1.36 4.50 2.95
CA ILE A 76 -0.06 5.00 3.41
C ILE A 76 0.92 3.85 3.68
N ILE A 77 0.45 2.71 4.19
CA ILE A 77 1.27 1.54 4.47
C ILE A 77 1.68 0.81 3.19
N ILE A 78 0.75 0.64 2.24
CA ILE A 78 0.97 -0.11 0.99
C ILE A 78 1.82 0.70 0.02
N PHE A 79 1.62 2.00 -0.04
CA PHE A 79 2.19 2.90 -1.03
C PHE A 79 3.72 2.80 -1.16
N PRO A 80 4.53 2.92 -0.09
CA PRO A 80 5.98 2.82 -0.20
C PRO A 80 6.45 1.45 -0.69
N ILE A 81 5.75 0.37 -0.32
CA ILE A 81 6.07 -0.99 -0.75
C ILE A 81 5.93 -1.09 -2.27
N VAL A 82 4.78 -0.67 -2.81
CA VAL A 82 4.53 -0.75 -4.24
C VAL A 82 5.43 0.21 -5.03
N VAL A 83 5.72 1.42 -4.52
CA VAL A 83 6.66 2.36 -5.16
C VAL A 83 8.05 1.74 -5.27
N SER A 84 8.58 1.23 -4.17
CA SER A 84 9.95 0.68 -4.12
C SER A 84 10.11 -0.51 -5.05
N LEU A 85 9.20 -1.48 -4.98
CA LEU A 85 9.27 -2.68 -5.82
C LEU A 85 9.03 -2.36 -7.30
N SER A 86 8.11 -1.43 -7.61
CA SER A 86 7.87 -0.98 -8.99
C SER A 86 9.06 -0.21 -9.54
N TYR A 87 9.70 0.63 -8.72
CA TYR A 87 10.93 1.32 -9.10
C TYR A 87 12.04 0.32 -9.44
N GLU A 88 12.23 -0.72 -8.63
CA GLU A 88 13.28 -1.71 -8.83
C GLU A 88 13.12 -2.42 -10.18
N ILE A 89 11.93 -2.99 -10.47
CA ILE A 89 11.70 -3.70 -11.73
C ILE A 89 11.80 -2.78 -12.94
N PHE A 90 11.22 -1.57 -12.89
CA PHE A 90 11.31 -0.64 -14.01
C PHE A 90 12.74 -0.11 -14.20
N SER A 91 13.53 0.05 -13.15
CA SER A 91 14.94 0.46 -13.25
C SER A 91 15.80 -0.60 -13.93
N GLN A 92 15.62 -1.87 -13.58
CA GLN A 92 16.31 -2.99 -14.23
C GLN A 92 15.96 -3.06 -15.72
N GLN A 93 14.68 -2.99 -16.07
CA GLN A 93 14.24 -3.04 -17.45
C GLN A 93 14.64 -1.80 -18.24
N TRP A 94 14.61 -0.61 -17.63
CA TRP A 94 15.07 0.60 -18.28
C TRP A 94 16.55 0.50 -18.67
N LEU A 95 17.40 -0.05 -17.79
CA LEU A 95 18.82 -0.28 -18.11
C LEU A 95 19.00 -1.22 -19.31
N GLN A 96 18.14 -2.24 -19.43
CA GLN A 96 18.20 -3.22 -20.51
C GLN A 96 17.70 -2.66 -21.85
N PHE A 97 16.62 -1.90 -21.85
CA PHE A 97 15.90 -1.52 -23.08
C PHE A 97 16.04 -0.05 -23.48
N ARG A 98 16.70 0.81 -22.68
CA ARG A 98 16.79 2.26 -22.91
C ARG A 98 17.32 2.64 -24.30
N ASP A 99 18.30 1.88 -24.82
CA ASP A 99 18.95 2.20 -26.08
C ASP A 99 18.03 1.85 -27.27
N HIS A 100 17.22 0.79 -27.14
CA HIS A 100 16.16 0.47 -28.10
C HIS A 100 15.07 1.56 -28.12
N PHE A 101 14.58 1.99 -26.93
CA PHE A 101 13.56 3.05 -26.84
C PHE A 101 14.06 4.37 -27.44
N ARG A 102 15.35 4.67 -27.28
CA ARG A 102 15.98 5.87 -27.86
C ARG A 102 16.16 5.75 -29.37
N ALA A 103 16.63 4.60 -29.87
CA ALA A 103 16.84 4.35 -31.30
C ALA A 103 15.52 4.47 -32.08
N PHE A 104 14.40 4.02 -31.52
CA PHE A 104 13.08 4.09 -32.14
C PHE A 104 12.28 5.35 -31.78
N ASN A 105 12.87 6.30 -31.04
CA ASN A 105 12.19 7.54 -30.58
C ASN A 105 10.84 7.29 -29.92
N ILE A 106 10.72 6.22 -29.10
CA ILE A 106 9.46 5.85 -28.44
C ILE A 106 9.13 6.89 -27.37
N PRO A 107 7.91 7.49 -27.38
CA PRO A 107 7.50 8.47 -26.39
C PRO A 107 7.39 7.85 -24.98
N LEU A 108 7.49 8.69 -23.94
CA LEU A 108 7.44 8.23 -22.53
C LEU A 108 6.21 7.37 -22.20
N PHE A 109 5.05 7.70 -22.77
CA PHE A 109 3.83 6.92 -22.57
C PHE A 109 3.93 5.53 -23.22
N GLY A 110 4.47 5.44 -24.45
CA GLY A 110 4.72 4.17 -25.13
C GLY A 110 5.74 3.30 -24.37
N THR A 111 6.79 3.92 -23.84
CA THR A 111 7.77 3.27 -22.97
C THR A 111 7.10 2.70 -21.71
N MET A 112 6.23 3.47 -21.05
CA MET A 112 5.49 3.03 -19.87
C MET A 112 4.63 1.79 -20.18
N LEU A 113 3.84 1.83 -21.25
CA LEU A 113 2.97 0.73 -21.64
C LEU A 113 3.76 -0.54 -21.97
N THR A 114 4.90 -0.38 -22.67
CA THR A 114 5.78 -1.50 -23.02
C THR A 114 6.39 -2.12 -21.77
N LEU A 115 6.92 -1.31 -20.85
CA LEU A 115 7.51 -1.79 -19.60
C LEU A 115 6.46 -2.47 -18.72
N ILE A 116 5.25 -1.91 -18.60
CA ILE A 116 4.14 -2.53 -17.85
C ILE A 116 3.79 -3.91 -18.46
N ARG A 117 3.65 -4.00 -19.76
CA ARG A 117 3.35 -5.28 -20.43
C ARG A 117 4.46 -6.30 -20.21
N HIS A 118 5.70 -5.88 -20.34
CA HIS A 118 6.85 -6.76 -20.12
C HIS A 118 6.97 -7.23 -18.67
N SER A 119 6.63 -6.38 -17.71
CA SER A 119 6.67 -6.68 -16.27
C SER A 119 5.38 -7.24 -15.72
N PHE A 120 4.38 -7.53 -16.52
CA PHE A 120 3.01 -7.80 -16.07
C PHE A 120 2.94 -8.83 -14.92
N VAL A 121 3.65 -9.97 -15.06
CA VAL A 121 3.68 -11.01 -14.03
C VAL A 121 4.31 -10.52 -12.73
N VAL A 122 5.42 -9.78 -12.84
CA VAL A 122 6.10 -9.23 -11.66
C VAL A 122 5.24 -8.15 -10.99
N LEU A 123 4.54 -7.32 -11.78
CA LEU A 123 3.61 -6.33 -11.23
C LEU A 123 2.45 -6.99 -10.47
N ILE A 124 1.91 -8.11 -10.96
CA ILE A 124 0.93 -8.89 -10.19
C ILE A 124 1.52 -9.34 -8.86
N THR A 125 2.76 -9.86 -8.84
CA THR A 125 3.42 -10.26 -7.59
C THR A 125 3.59 -9.08 -6.63
N ILE A 126 3.93 -7.90 -7.14
CA ILE A 126 4.02 -6.66 -6.33
C ILE A 126 2.64 -6.31 -5.74
N LEU A 127 1.58 -6.39 -6.54
CA LEU A 127 0.21 -6.16 -6.06
C LEU A 127 -0.22 -7.17 -5.00
N LEU A 128 0.11 -8.44 -5.19
CA LEU A 128 -0.15 -9.49 -4.20
C LEU A 128 0.64 -9.26 -2.90
N THR A 129 1.88 -8.77 -2.99
CA THR A 129 2.66 -8.37 -1.81
C THR A 129 1.98 -7.22 -1.05
N GLY A 130 1.53 -6.19 -1.76
CA GLY A 130 0.74 -5.09 -1.17
C GLY A 130 -0.58 -5.57 -0.58
N PHE A 131 -1.26 -6.50 -1.23
CA PHE A 131 -2.50 -7.11 -0.76
C PHE A 131 -2.28 -7.93 0.54
N GLY A 132 -1.26 -8.80 0.55
CA GLY A 132 -0.90 -9.55 1.75
C GLY A 132 -0.58 -8.63 2.94
N ARG A 133 0.12 -7.53 2.68
CA ARG A 133 0.38 -6.50 3.69
C ARG A 133 -0.91 -5.85 4.19
N ALA A 134 -1.84 -5.51 3.28
CA ALA A 134 -3.13 -4.91 3.64
C ALA A 134 -4.00 -5.86 4.49
N ILE A 135 -4.05 -7.14 4.13
CA ILE A 135 -4.85 -8.14 4.85
C ILE A 135 -4.26 -8.41 6.23
N SER A 136 -2.94 -8.49 6.36
CA SER A 136 -2.29 -8.78 7.65
C SER A 136 -2.36 -7.62 8.64
N GLU A 137 -2.84 -6.45 8.22
CA GLU A 137 -2.84 -5.25 9.05
C GLU A 137 -4.03 -5.22 10.02
N VAL A 138 -3.72 -5.17 11.30
CA VAL A 138 -4.70 -5.08 12.40
C VAL A 138 -4.60 -3.77 13.15
N GLY A 139 -3.38 -3.37 13.55
CA GLY A 139 -3.15 -2.27 14.48
C GLY A 139 -3.62 -0.92 13.99
N ALA A 140 -3.17 -0.51 12.79
CA ALA A 140 -3.57 0.75 12.20
C ALA A 140 -5.09 0.81 11.96
N VAL A 141 -5.65 -0.30 11.44
CA VAL A 141 -7.08 -0.41 11.14
C VAL A 141 -7.93 -0.30 12.41
N MET A 142 -7.50 -0.93 13.51
CA MET A 142 -8.20 -0.80 14.81
C MET A 142 -8.16 0.62 15.35
N ILE A 143 -7.01 1.31 15.26
CA ILE A 143 -6.84 2.66 15.78
C ILE A 143 -7.73 3.66 15.04
N VAL A 144 -7.71 3.64 13.70
CA VAL A 144 -8.45 4.64 12.90
C VAL A 144 -9.89 4.24 12.63
N GLY A 145 -10.21 2.93 12.64
CA GLY A 145 -11.55 2.40 12.37
C GLY A 145 -12.40 2.20 13.61
N GLY A 146 -11.79 2.02 14.81
CA GLY A 146 -12.52 1.81 16.08
C GLY A 146 -13.21 0.45 16.19
N ASN A 147 -13.03 -0.48 15.25
CA ASN A 147 -13.60 -1.83 15.25
C ASN A 147 -15.13 -1.89 15.50
N ILE A 148 -15.87 -0.95 14.90
CA ILE A 148 -17.33 -0.81 15.07
C ILE A 148 -18.04 -1.93 14.30
N GLU A 149 -18.93 -2.65 14.98
CA GLU A 149 -19.70 -3.75 14.40
C GLU A 149 -20.54 -3.28 13.21
N HIS A 150 -20.60 -4.12 12.17
CA HIS A 150 -21.28 -3.85 10.88
C HIS A 150 -20.82 -2.60 10.13
N TYR A 151 -19.77 -1.91 10.60
CA TYR A 151 -19.32 -0.66 9.96
C TYR A 151 -17.83 -0.66 9.63
N THR A 152 -16.96 -0.80 10.64
CA THR A 152 -15.49 -0.78 10.45
C THR A 152 -14.80 -2.07 10.90
N ARG A 153 -15.57 -3.05 11.44
CA ARG A 153 -15.03 -4.35 11.79
C ARG A 153 -14.69 -5.13 10.53
N VAL A 154 -13.43 -5.52 10.40
CA VAL A 154 -12.94 -6.40 9.33
C VAL A 154 -12.49 -7.73 9.92
N MET A 155 -12.25 -8.74 9.07
CA MET A 155 -11.94 -10.09 9.52
C MET A 155 -10.77 -10.16 10.49
N THR A 156 -9.68 -9.43 10.22
CA THR A 156 -8.49 -9.40 11.09
C THR A 156 -8.76 -8.76 12.45
N THR A 157 -9.56 -7.70 12.50
CA THR A 157 -9.96 -7.08 13.78
C THR A 157 -10.98 -7.93 14.54
N ALA A 158 -11.83 -8.67 13.82
CA ALA A 158 -12.73 -9.66 14.43
C ALA A 158 -11.96 -10.80 15.09
N ILE A 159 -10.97 -11.38 14.39
CA ILE A 159 -10.09 -12.42 14.95
C ILE A 159 -9.45 -11.95 16.26
N THR A 160 -8.91 -10.72 16.26
CA THR A 160 -8.27 -10.15 17.46
C THR A 160 -9.27 -9.96 18.60
N LEU A 161 -10.49 -9.53 18.31
CA LEU A 161 -11.54 -9.34 19.29
C LEU A 161 -11.96 -10.70 19.90
N GLU A 162 -12.27 -11.70 19.08
CA GLU A 162 -12.68 -13.02 19.52
C GLU A 162 -11.60 -13.72 20.34
N THR A 163 -10.33 -13.56 19.94
CA THR A 163 -9.19 -14.06 20.73
C THR A 163 -9.13 -13.43 22.12
N ARG A 164 -9.38 -12.12 22.23
CA ARG A 164 -9.42 -11.40 23.52
C ARG A 164 -10.60 -11.80 24.39
N MET A 165 -11.72 -12.17 23.78
CA MET A 165 -12.91 -12.69 24.49
C MET A 165 -12.79 -14.15 24.91
N GLY A 166 -11.73 -14.85 24.47
CA GLY A 166 -11.52 -16.27 24.76
C GLY A 166 -12.23 -17.23 23.80
N ASN A 167 -12.88 -16.73 22.76
CA ASN A 167 -13.58 -17.52 21.74
C ASN A 167 -12.60 -18.05 20.69
N LEU A 168 -11.62 -18.87 21.11
CA LEU A 168 -10.51 -19.32 20.27
C LEU A 168 -10.96 -20.13 19.07
N GLU A 169 -11.99 -20.96 19.21
CA GLU A 169 -12.52 -21.79 18.12
C GLU A 169 -13.07 -20.91 16.97
N TYR A 170 -13.82 -19.88 17.32
CA TYR A 170 -14.36 -18.95 16.32
C TYR A 170 -13.26 -18.08 15.70
N ALA A 171 -12.30 -17.60 16.50
CA ALA A 171 -11.13 -16.88 16.01
C ALA A 171 -10.32 -17.74 15.01
N MET A 172 -10.11 -19.02 15.30
CA MET A 172 -9.43 -19.96 14.39
C MET A 172 -10.22 -20.18 13.10
N ALA A 173 -11.53 -20.34 13.17
CA ALA A 173 -12.37 -20.49 11.98
C ALA A 173 -12.26 -19.29 11.06
N LEU A 174 -12.34 -18.07 11.61
CA LEU A 174 -12.12 -16.84 10.85
C LEU A 174 -10.70 -16.75 10.25
N GLY A 175 -9.68 -17.21 11.00
CA GLY A 175 -8.29 -17.26 10.54
C GLY A 175 -8.10 -18.20 9.34
N ILE A 176 -8.72 -19.39 9.37
CA ILE A 176 -8.69 -20.34 8.25
C ILE A 176 -9.34 -19.72 7.01
N VAL A 177 -10.50 -19.08 7.15
CA VAL A 177 -11.17 -18.40 6.04
C VAL A 177 -10.28 -17.28 5.47
N LEU A 178 -9.60 -16.52 6.33
CA LEU A 178 -8.69 -15.44 5.89
C LEU A 178 -7.49 -15.96 5.09
N ILE A 179 -6.96 -17.15 5.44
CA ILE A 179 -5.83 -17.77 4.72
C ILE A 179 -6.28 -18.33 3.36
N LEU A 180 -7.53 -18.77 3.24
CA LEU A 180 -8.07 -19.30 1.99
C LEU A 180 -8.48 -18.22 0.98
N LEU A 181 -8.62 -16.97 1.41
CA LEU A 181 -8.88 -15.80 0.55
C LEU A 181 -7.62 -15.28 -0.14
#